data_103aefe36351b607a38f023dcd3569ac
#
_entry.id   103aefe36351b607a38f023dcd3569ac
#
_cell.length_a   1.000
_cell.length_b   1.000
_cell.length_c   1.000
_cell.angle_alpha   90.00
_cell.angle_beta   90.00
_cell.angle_gamma   90.00
#
_symmetry.space_group_name_H-M   'P 1'
#
loop_
_entity.id
_entity.type
_entity.pdbx_description
1 polymer ?
#
loop_
_entity_poly.entity_id
_entity_poly.type
_entity_poly.pdbx_seq_one_letter_code
_entity_poly.pdbx_strand_id
1 'polypeptide(L)'
;MKRLYMIGGPMGVGKTAACRQLQQLLDRSVFLDGDWCWDAHPFQVTEETREMVLENISFLLNSFLRCSAYDHVIFCWVLHRREIWEDLLRRLTEPYVLRAVSLVCTPETLRSRLEGDIRAGKRIPDVLDRSL
;
A
#
# COMPACT_ATOMS: atom_id res chain seq x y z
N MET A 1 7.14 2.22 -18.78
CA MET A 1 5.89 1.81 -18.12
C MET A 1 6.00 2.13 -16.64
N LYS A 2 4.94 2.62 -16.07
CA LYS A 2 4.93 3.01 -14.66
C LYS A 2 4.89 1.79 -13.74
N ARG A 3 5.41 1.96 -12.52
CA ARG A 3 5.44 0.89 -11.53
C ARG A 3 4.44 1.18 -10.43
N LEU A 4 3.65 0.16 -10.11
CA LEU A 4 2.69 0.20 -9.01
C LEU A 4 3.20 -0.72 -7.90
N TYR A 5 3.46 -0.12 -6.73
CA TYR A 5 3.91 -0.84 -5.55
C TYR A 5 2.71 -1.02 -4.63
N MET A 6 2.30 -2.26 -4.42
CA MET A 6 1.20 -2.57 -3.51
C MET A 6 1.76 -3.21 -2.26
N ILE A 7 1.67 -2.49 -1.15
CA ILE A 7 2.24 -2.88 0.12
C ILE A 7 1.11 -3.33 1.03
N GLY A 8 1.06 -4.61 1.36
CA GLY A 8 0.08 -5.17 2.27
C GLY A 8 0.71 -5.57 3.59
N GLY A 9 -0.12 -5.87 4.55
CA GLY A 9 0.32 -6.33 5.85
C GLY A 9 -0.66 -5.95 6.94
N PRO A 10 -0.54 -6.58 8.12
CA PRO A 10 -1.44 -6.29 9.23
C PRO A 10 -1.23 -4.89 9.80
N MET A 11 -2.19 -4.44 10.58
CA MET A 11 -2.06 -3.16 11.28
C MET A 11 -0.86 -3.21 12.23
N GLY A 12 -0.19 -2.06 12.39
CA GLY A 12 0.93 -1.95 13.30
C GLY A 12 2.24 -2.54 12.80
N VAL A 13 2.29 -3.01 11.56
CA VAL A 13 3.52 -3.59 11.01
C VAL A 13 4.46 -2.53 10.43
N GLY A 14 4.01 -1.28 10.33
CA GLY A 14 4.83 -0.19 9.82
C GLY A 14 4.69 0.07 8.33
N LYS A 15 3.53 -0.24 7.75
CA LYS A 15 3.29 -0.04 6.31
C LYS A 15 3.48 1.41 5.87
N THR A 16 2.91 2.34 6.62
CA THR A 16 3.00 3.76 6.27
C THR A 16 4.44 4.25 6.34
N ALA A 17 5.17 3.85 7.39
CA ALA A 17 6.57 4.23 7.54
C ALA A 17 7.42 3.67 6.39
N ALA A 18 7.20 2.41 6.03
CA ALA A 18 7.92 1.78 4.92
C ALA A 18 7.63 2.48 3.60
N CYS A 19 6.37 2.84 3.36
CA CYS A 19 5.98 3.54 2.14
C CYS A 19 6.57 4.95 2.07
N ARG A 20 6.66 5.64 3.19
CA ARG A 20 7.29 6.96 3.23
C ARG A 20 8.78 6.90 2.91
N GLN A 21 9.46 5.87 3.42
CA GLN A 21 10.87 5.66 3.07
C GLN A 21 11.03 5.32 1.59
N LEU A 22 10.17 4.46 1.07
CA LEU A 22 10.19 4.10 -0.34
C LEU A 22 9.94 5.33 -1.21
N GLN A 23 9.03 6.19 -0.81
CA GLN A 23 8.73 7.43 -1.54
C GLN A 23 9.95 8.33 -1.65
N GLN A 24 10.77 8.39 -0.62
CA GLN A 24 12.00 9.19 -0.63
C GLN A 24 13.09 8.59 -1.52
N LEU A 25 13.07 7.27 -1.69
CA LEU A 25 14.04 6.57 -2.53
C LEU A 25 13.66 6.60 -4.01
N LEU A 26 12.37 6.74 -4.31
CA LEU A 26 11.87 6.71 -5.67
C LEU A 26 11.52 8.13 -6.11
N ASP A 27 12.26 8.64 -7.09
CA ASP A 27 11.95 9.93 -7.67
C ASP A 27 10.63 9.86 -8.44
N ARG A 28 9.94 10.98 -8.50
CA ARG A 28 8.66 11.10 -9.21
C ARG A 28 7.66 10.04 -8.74
N SER A 29 7.48 9.97 -7.42
CA SER A 29 6.56 9.00 -6.79
C SER A 29 5.40 9.70 -6.12
N VAL A 30 4.27 9.01 -6.06
CA VAL A 30 3.06 9.44 -5.34
C VAL A 30 2.62 8.31 -4.44
N PHE A 31 2.16 8.65 -3.24
CA PHE A 31 1.78 7.66 -2.22
C PHE A 31 0.32 7.83 -1.85
N LEU A 32 -0.38 6.71 -1.77
CA LEU A 32 -1.76 6.63 -1.31
C LEU A 32 -1.87 5.56 -0.24
N ASP A 33 -2.39 5.94 0.92
CA ASP A 33 -2.80 4.99 1.96
C ASP A 33 -4.29 4.71 1.79
N GLY A 34 -4.66 3.44 1.68
CA GLY A 34 -6.05 3.06 1.48
C GLY A 34 -6.96 3.51 2.62
N ASP A 35 -6.44 3.63 3.82
CA ASP A 35 -7.21 4.10 4.98
C ASP A 35 -7.69 5.54 4.80
N TRP A 36 -7.00 6.34 4.02
CA TRP A 36 -7.43 7.72 3.75
C TRP A 36 -8.74 7.78 2.95
N CYS A 37 -9.07 6.70 2.27
CA CYS A 37 -10.30 6.61 1.50
C CYS A 37 -11.47 6.08 2.32
N TRP A 38 -11.24 5.76 3.58
CA TRP A 38 -12.28 5.19 4.45
C TRP A 38 -12.23 5.80 5.85
N ASP A 39 -12.19 7.10 5.90
CA ASP A 39 -12.22 7.86 7.15
C ASP A 39 -13.66 8.27 7.40
N ALA A 40 -14.34 7.51 8.25
CA ALA A 40 -15.77 7.70 8.48
C ALA A 40 -16.14 7.49 9.94
N HIS A 41 -17.17 8.19 10.37
CA HIS A 41 -17.75 8.05 11.70
C HIS A 41 -19.28 8.06 11.62
N PRO A 42 -19.96 6.98 12.08
CA PRO A 42 -19.37 5.73 12.53
C PRO A 42 -18.76 4.95 11.37
N PHE A 43 -17.77 4.14 11.69
CA PHE A 43 -17.13 3.29 10.69
C PHE A 43 -18.03 2.07 10.45
N GLN A 44 -18.53 1.94 9.24
CA GLN A 44 -19.46 0.88 8.87
C GLN A 44 -18.92 0.09 7.69
N VAL A 45 -18.87 -1.23 7.85
CA VAL A 45 -18.44 -2.13 6.79
C VAL A 45 -19.68 -2.84 6.24
N THR A 46 -20.16 -2.37 5.12
CA THR A 46 -21.27 -2.96 4.38
C THR A 46 -20.83 -3.24 2.96
N GLU A 47 -21.66 -3.95 2.23
CA GLU A 47 -21.38 -4.18 0.81
C GLU A 47 -21.28 -2.86 0.05
N GLU A 48 -22.15 -1.93 0.37
CA GLU A 48 -22.17 -0.61 -0.25
C GLU A 48 -20.91 0.20 0.08
N THR A 49 -20.50 0.23 1.35
CA THR A 49 -19.31 1.00 1.73
C THR A 49 -18.02 0.39 1.20
N ARG A 50 -17.96 -0.94 1.12
CA ARG A 50 -16.82 -1.62 0.51
C ARG A 50 -16.71 -1.28 -0.96
N GLU A 51 -17.81 -1.29 -1.69
CA GLU A 51 -17.83 -0.93 -3.09
C GLU A 51 -17.41 0.53 -3.29
N MET A 52 -17.92 1.42 -2.46
CA MET A 52 -17.56 2.83 -2.48
C MET A 52 -16.06 3.03 -2.32
N VAL A 53 -15.47 2.36 -1.33
CA VAL A 53 -14.02 2.50 -1.06
C VAL A 53 -13.19 1.96 -2.21
N LEU A 54 -13.58 0.81 -2.76
CA LEU A 54 -12.85 0.23 -3.89
C LEU A 54 -12.93 1.13 -5.12
N GLU A 55 -14.09 1.75 -5.36
CA GLU A 55 -14.23 2.73 -6.44
C GLU A 55 -13.32 3.93 -6.22
N ASN A 56 -13.29 4.45 -5.01
CA ASN A 56 -12.49 5.63 -4.71
C ASN A 56 -11.00 5.34 -4.83
N ILE A 57 -10.55 4.22 -4.30
CA ILE A 57 -9.15 3.83 -4.40
C ILE A 57 -8.74 3.61 -5.85
N SER A 58 -9.54 2.85 -6.60
CA SER A 58 -9.20 2.56 -8.00
C SER A 58 -9.22 3.82 -8.85
N PHE A 59 -10.13 4.75 -8.58
CA PHE A 59 -10.16 6.03 -9.27
C PHE A 59 -8.85 6.81 -9.05
N LEU A 60 -8.40 6.89 -7.80
CA LEU A 60 -7.16 7.59 -7.47
C LEU A 60 -5.95 6.91 -8.10
N LEU A 61 -5.88 5.59 -8.01
CA LEU A 61 -4.75 4.85 -8.59
C LEU A 61 -4.72 5.02 -10.12
N ASN A 62 -5.85 4.94 -10.78
CA ASN A 62 -5.91 5.17 -12.23
C ASN A 62 -5.49 6.59 -12.57
N SER A 63 -5.92 7.57 -11.79
CA SER A 63 -5.55 8.96 -11.98
C SER A 63 -4.04 9.16 -11.85
N PHE A 64 -3.43 8.56 -10.84
CA PHE A 64 -1.98 8.63 -10.66
C PHE A 64 -1.22 7.94 -11.79
N LEU A 65 -1.73 6.79 -12.24
CA LEU A 65 -1.10 6.05 -13.33
C LEU A 65 -1.18 6.79 -14.67
N ARG A 66 -2.18 7.63 -14.85
CA ARG A 66 -2.29 8.47 -16.05
C ARG A 66 -1.41 9.71 -15.99
N CYS A 67 -1.05 10.16 -14.81
CA CYS A 67 -0.36 11.43 -14.64
C CYS A 67 1.11 11.31 -15.05
N SER A 68 1.54 12.14 -15.97
CA SER A 68 2.91 12.10 -16.46
C SER A 68 3.95 12.60 -15.46
N ALA A 69 3.50 13.20 -14.36
CA ALA A 69 4.40 13.68 -13.31
C ALA A 69 5.02 12.54 -12.50
N TYR A 70 4.40 11.35 -12.49
CA TYR A 70 4.80 10.26 -11.62
C TYR A 70 5.18 9.01 -12.42
N ASP A 71 6.31 8.43 -12.06
CA ASP A 71 6.76 7.14 -12.63
C ASP A 71 6.47 5.98 -11.67
N HIS A 72 6.26 6.29 -10.39
CA HIS A 72 6.06 5.31 -9.34
C HIS A 72 4.82 5.66 -8.53
N VAL A 73 3.93 4.69 -8.39
CA VAL A 73 2.73 4.82 -7.57
C VAL A 73 2.86 3.83 -6.41
N ILE A 74 2.81 4.33 -5.19
CA ILE A 74 2.96 3.53 -3.98
C ILE A 74 1.60 3.49 -3.29
N PHE A 75 1.10 2.28 -3.02
CA PHE A 75 -0.19 2.10 -2.37
C PHE A 75 -0.03 1.11 -1.23
N CYS A 76 -0.56 1.44 -0.05
CA CYS A 76 -0.63 0.49 1.05
C CYS A 76 -2.02 0.41 1.63
N TRP A 77 -2.37 -0.76 2.14
CA TRP A 77 -3.65 -1.00 2.78
C TRP A 77 -3.61 -2.27 3.61
N VAL A 78 -4.54 -2.40 4.57
CA VAL A 78 -4.74 -3.64 5.32
C VAL A 78 -5.52 -4.58 4.41
N LEU A 79 -4.82 -5.48 3.73
CA LEU A 79 -5.42 -6.39 2.77
C LEU A 79 -5.31 -7.81 3.33
N HIS A 80 -6.42 -8.32 3.86
CA HIS A 80 -6.47 -9.64 4.45
C HIS A 80 -6.81 -10.73 3.45
N ARG A 81 -7.42 -10.36 2.34
CA ARG A 81 -7.95 -11.31 1.37
C ARG A 81 -7.43 -11.03 -0.01
N ARG A 82 -7.05 -12.09 -0.68
CA ARG A 82 -6.59 -12.03 -2.04
C ARG A 82 -7.65 -11.48 -2.99
N GLU A 83 -8.92 -11.77 -2.72
CA GLU A 83 -10.02 -11.31 -3.54
C GLU A 83 -10.12 -9.78 -3.60
N ILE A 84 -9.77 -9.12 -2.50
CA ILE A 84 -9.79 -7.65 -2.45
C ILE A 84 -8.71 -7.08 -3.37
N TRP A 85 -7.51 -7.66 -3.34
CA TRP A 85 -6.42 -7.27 -4.24
C TRP A 85 -6.81 -7.49 -5.70
N GLU A 86 -7.37 -8.67 -5.99
CA GLU A 86 -7.77 -9.01 -7.35
C GLU A 86 -8.87 -8.11 -7.86
N ASP A 87 -9.85 -7.80 -7.01
CA ASP A 87 -10.93 -6.89 -7.34
C ASP A 87 -10.37 -5.49 -7.64
N LEU A 88 -9.48 -5.00 -6.78
CA LEU A 88 -8.87 -3.70 -6.98
C LEU A 88 -8.07 -3.64 -8.27
N LEU A 89 -7.24 -4.65 -8.53
CA LEU A 89 -6.42 -4.69 -9.74
C LEU A 89 -7.28 -4.76 -11.01
N ARG A 90 -8.41 -5.47 -10.97
CA ARG A 90 -9.31 -5.53 -12.12
C ARG A 90 -9.93 -4.18 -12.47
N ARG A 91 -10.01 -3.27 -11.50
CA ARG A 91 -10.57 -1.93 -11.71
C ARG A 91 -9.57 -0.97 -12.32
N LEU A 92 -8.29 -1.34 -12.39
CA LEU A 92 -7.26 -0.51 -12.97
C LEU A 92 -7.28 -0.63 -14.49
N THR A 93 -7.30 0.50 -15.17
CA THR A 93 -7.43 0.57 -16.63
C THR A 93 -6.14 0.98 -17.32
N GLU A 94 -5.18 1.54 -16.56
CA GLU A 94 -3.94 2.03 -17.13
C GLU A 94 -2.85 0.97 -17.05
N PRO A 95 -1.89 0.95 -17.98
CA PRO A 95 -0.80 -0.02 -17.92
C PRO A 95 0.14 0.25 -16.75
N TYR A 96 0.63 -0.82 -16.13
CA TYR A 96 1.57 -0.71 -15.01
C TYR A 96 2.36 -2.01 -14.87
N VAL A 97 3.52 -1.90 -14.23
CA VAL A 97 4.27 -3.06 -13.76
C VAL A 97 4.00 -3.19 -12.27
N LEU A 98 3.47 -4.34 -11.85
CA LEU A 98 3.10 -4.56 -10.45
C LEU A 98 4.28 -5.06 -9.64
N ARG A 99 4.46 -4.45 -8.46
CA ARG A 99 5.37 -4.92 -7.42
C ARG A 99 4.55 -5.09 -6.15
N ALA A 100 4.16 -6.32 -5.86
CA ALA A 100 3.37 -6.64 -4.68
C ALA A 100 4.29 -7.09 -3.56
N VAL A 101 4.14 -6.48 -2.41
CA VAL A 101 5.02 -6.70 -1.27
C VAL A 101 4.16 -6.86 -0.02
N SER A 102 4.46 -7.87 0.79
CA SER A 102 3.80 -8.06 2.07
C SER A 102 4.78 -7.87 3.21
N LEU A 103 4.41 -7.00 4.16
CA LEU A 103 5.16 -6.87 5.39
C LEU A 103 4.68 -7.95 6.35
N VAL A 104 5.58 -8.81 6.78
CA VAL A 104 5.26 -9.95 7.63
C VAL A 104 6.09 -9.87 8.89
N CYS A 105 5.41 -9.78 10.03
CA CYS A 105 6.06 -9.78 11.34
C CYS A 105 5.23 -10.54 12.36
N THR A 106 5.91 -11.32 13.20
CA THR A 106 5.33 -11.71 14.47
C THR A 106 5.43 -10.51 15.42
N PRO A 107 4.66 -10.46 16.51
CA PRO A 107 4.80 -9.36 17.48
C PRO A 107 6.21 -9.21 18.01
N GLU A 108 6.90 -10.30 18.26
CA GLU A 108 8.28 -10.28 18.73
C GLU A 108 9.25 -9.77 17.68
N THR A 109 9.07 -10.20 16.44
CA THR A 109 9.90 -9.75 15.34
C THR A 109 9.69 -8.27 15.07
N LEU A 110 8.44 -7.80 15.16
CA LEU A 110 8.14 -6.38 14.99
C LEU A 110 8.86 -5.55 16.05
N ARG A 111 8.79 -5.97 17.31
CA ARG A 111 9.47 -5.29 18.40
C ARG A 111 10.97 -5.22 18.16
N SER A 112 11.57 -6.35 17.80
CA SER A 112 13.00 -6.44 17.52
C SER A 112 13.43 -5.51 16.40
N ARG A 113 12.63 -5.43 15.33
CA ARG A 113 12.92 -4.54 14.21
C ARG A 113 12.81 -3.08 14.56
N LEU A 114 11.77 -2.72 15.33
CA LEU A 114 11.63 -1.34 15.78
C LEU A 114 12.81 -0.91 16.62
N GLU A 115 13.27 -1.77 17.52
CA GLU A 115 14.46 -1.50 18.32
C GLU A 115 15.71 -1.41 17.46
N GLY A 116 15.83 -2.29 16.48
CA GLY A 116 16.94 -2.27 15.54
C GLY A 116 16.97 -1.02 14.68
N ASP A 117 15.82 -0.58 14.22
CA ASP A 117 15.71 0.63 13.39
C ASP A 117 16.08 1.88 14.20
N ILE A 118 15.70 1.93 15.46
CA ILE A 118 16.07 3.04 16.35
C ILE A 118 17.58 3.11 16.51
N ARG A 119 18.24 1.96 16.67
CA ARG A 119 19.69 1.89 16.88
C ARG A 119 20.51 2.09 15.63
N ALA A 120 20.06 1.51 14.53
CA ALA A 120 20.81 1.50 13.27
C ALA A 120 20.46 2.64 12.33
N GLY A 121 19.53 3.48 12.71
CA GLY A 121 18.95 4.46 11.81
C GLY A 121 17.83 3.83 11.00
N LYS A 122 17.29 4.60 10.09
CA LYS A 122 16.13 4.17 9.34
C LYS A 122 16.44 3.08 8.35
N ARG A 123 15.66 2.03 8.41
CA ARG A 123 15.67 0.96 7.43
C ARG A 123 14.26 0.68 6.96
N ILE A 124 14.16 0.25 5.72
CA ILE A 124 12.91 -0.36 5.25
C ILE A 124 12.77 -1.68 5.99
N PRO A 125 11.64 -1.95 6.67
CA PRO A 125 11.44 -3.23 7.35
C PRO A 125 11.59 -4.39 6.39
N ASP A 126 11.98 -5.57 6.92
CA ASP A 126 12.09 -6.76 6.10
C ASP A 126 10.78 -7.03 5.38
N VAL A 127 10.90 -7.24 4.12
CA VAL A 127 9.76 -7.36 3.25
C VAL A 127 9.84 -8.71 2.56
N LEU A 128 8.72 -9.42 2.57
CA LEU A 128 8.61 -10.64 1.83
C LEU A 128 8.01 -10.31 0.47
N ASP A 129 8.85 -10.33 -0.55
CA ASP A 129 8.42 -10.05 -1.92
C ASP A 129 7.56 -11.21 -2.42
N ARG A 130 6.34 -10.90 -2.83
CA ARG A 130 5.42 -11.88 -3.37
C ARG A 130 4.76 -11.35 -4.63
N SER A 131 4.85 -12.13 -5.66
CA SER A 131 4.07 -11.88 -6.86
C SER A 131 2.61 -12.30 -6.63
N LEU A 132 1.72 -11.44 -6.97
CA LEU A 132 0.29 -11.75 -6.92
C LEU A 132 -0.16 -12.37 -8.24
#